data_f000e0a6f87138c8426b5e04466ff89f
#
_entry.id   f000e0a6f87138c8426b5e04466ff89f
#
_cell.length_a   1.000
_cell.length_b   1.000
_cell.length_c   1.000
_cell.angle_alpha   90.00
_cell.angle_beta   90.00
_cell.angle_gamma   90.00
#
_symmetry.space_group_name_H-M   'P 1'
#
loop_
_entity.id
_entity.type
_entity.pdbx_description
1 polymer ?
#
loop_
_entity_poly.entity_id
_entity_poly.type
_entity_poly.pdbx_seq_one_letter_code
_entity_poly.pdbx_strand_id
1 'polypeptide(L)'
;MIKLTNVSKRYPSGNLALDNVSLDIDKGEFVFIVGSSGAGKSTLMRLLLREETPTSGRVIVNGRNVGEMKRRDIPYFRRTLGVVFQDFRLIPTMNVYDNVAFALRATNVSNKDIRQRVPYILNLVGLQGKARSMPEQISGGEQQRVALARALVNNPDLILADEPTGNIDPELSYEIVELLTEINKVGTTIVM
;
A
#
# COMPACT_ATOMS: atom_id res chain seq x y z
N MET A 1 -11.12 -0.55 -11.44
CA MET A 1 -9.95 -0.99 -10.66
C MET A 1 -10.36 -1.77 -9.42
N ILE A 2 -11.18 -1.20 -8.55
CA ILE A 2 -11.75 -1.86 -7.36
C ILE A 2 -13.26 -1.83 -7.47
N LYS A 3 -13.94 -2.96 -7.14
CA LYS A 3 -15.39 -3.02 -7.09
C LYS A 3 -15.85 -3.84 -5.89
N LEU A 4 -16.62 -3.21 -5.02
CA LEU A 4 -17.35 -3.84 -3.93
C LEU A 4 -18.83 -3.89 -4.29
N THR A 5 -19.48 -5.01 -4.04
CA THR A 5 -20.91 -5.17 -4.27
C THR A 5 -21.55 -5.78 -3.02
N ASN A 6 -22.36 -4.99 -2.32
CA ASN A 6 -23.10 -5.38 -1.10
C ASN A 6 -22.22 -6.07 -0.06
N VAL A 7 -21.02 -5.53 0.19
CA VAL A 7 -20.01 -6.13 1.08
C VAL A 7 -20.33 -5.87 2.53
N SER A 8 -20.46 -6.93 3.30
CA SER A 8 -20.51 -6.85 4.77
C SER A 8 -19.36 -7.63 5.39
N LYS A 9 -18.84 -7.13 6.51
CA LYS A 9 -17.84 -7.82 7.31
C LYS A 9 -18.24 -7.80 8.78
N ARG A 10 -18.50 -9.00 9.31
CA ARG A 10 -18.73 -9.22 10.73
C ARG A 10 -17.57 -10.06 11.28
N TYR A 11 -16.99 -9.61 12.37
CA TYR A 11 -15.95 -10.33 13.08
C TYR A 11 -16.54 -11.39 14.04
N PRO A 12 -15.78 -12.42 14.46
CA PRO A 12 -16.25 -13.43 15.43
C PRO A 12 -16.69 -12.83 16.76
N SER A 13 -16.16 -11.67 17.14
CA SER A 13 -16.57 -10.89 18.32
C SER A 13 -18.00 -10.32 18.23
N GLY A 14 -18.68 -10.50 17.09
CA GLY A 14 -20.00 -9.94 16.82
C GLY A 14 -19.98 -8.52 16.21
N ASN A 15 -18.83 -7.84 16.20
CA ASN A 15 -18.68 -6.49 15.63
C ASN A 15 -18.93 -6.49 14.12
N LEU A 16 -19.88 -5.66 13.66
CA LEU A 16 -20.17 -5.41 12.26
C LEU A 16 -19.31 -4.21 11.79
N ALA A 17 -18.21 -4.49 11.13
CA ALA A 17 -17.23 -3.48 10.73
C ALA A 17 -17.57 -2.82 9.37
N LEU A 18 -18.25 -3.56 8.48
CA LEU A 18 -18.81 -3.04 7.23
C LEU A 18 -20.22 -3.61 7.07
N ASP A 19 -21.16 -2.78 6.65
CA ASP A 19 -22.55 -3.15 6.44
C ASP A 19 -23.02 -2.75 5.05
N ASN A 20 -23.23 -3.75 4.19
CA ASN A 20 -23.78 -3.60 2.84
C ASN A 20 -23.12 -2.52 1.98
N VAL A 21 -21.77 -2.43 2.04
CA VAL A 21 -21.01 -1.40 1.33
C VAL A 21 -20.88 -1.76 -0.14
N SER A 22 -21.21 -0.81 -1.02
CA SER A 22 -20.94 -0.88 -2.45
C SER A 22 -20.07 0.31 -2.86
N LEU A 23 -19.01 0.06 -3.61
CA LEU A 23 -18.02 1.05 -4.03
C LEU A 23 -17.45 0.63 -5.38
N ASP A 24 -17.28 1.59 -6.27
CA ASP A 24 -16.59 1.38 -7.54
C ASP A 24 -15.48 2.45 -7.66
N ILE A 25 -14.26 2.01 -7.95
CA ILE A 25 -13.08 2.87 -8.14
C ILE A 25 -12.47 2.51 -9.48
N ASP A 26 -12.42 3.46 -10.40
CA ASP A 26 -11.86 3.28 -11.72
C ASP A 26 -10.32 3.35 -11.72
N LYS A 27 -9.72 2.90 -12.82
CA LYS A 27 -8.27 2.99 -13.00
C LYS A 27 -7.84 4.46 -13.11
N GLY A 28 -6.78 4.83 -12.38
CA GLY A 28 -6.22 6.19 -12.37
C GLY A 28 -6.91 7.14 -11.40
N GLU A 29 -7.91 6.71 -10.64
CA GLU A 29 -8.50 7.56 -9.60
C GLU A 29 -7.60 7.70 -8.38
N PHE A 30 -7.69 8.85 -7.71
CA PHE A 30 -7.14 9.10 -6.39
C PHE A 30 -8.29 9.25 -5.40
N VAL A 31 -8.49 8.25 -4.54
CA VAL A 31 -9.65 8.15 -3.64
C VAL A 31 -9.20 8.26 -2.18
N PHE A 32 -9.85 9.15 -1.44
CA PHE A 32 -9.72 9.29 0.01
C PHE A 32 -10.87 8.58 0.70
N ILE A 33 -10.57 7.62 1.58
CA ILE A 33 -11.54 6.97 2.46
C ILE A 33 -11.53 7.68 3.80
N VAL A 34 -12.53 8.49 4.06
CA VAL A 34 -12.64 9.31 5.27
C VAL A 34 -13.67 8.73 6.24
N GLY A 35 -13.46 8.95 7.52
CA GLY A 35 -14.37 8.52 8.57
C GLY A 35 -13.71 8.53 9.95
N SER A 36 -14.53 8.52 11.01
CA SER A 36 -14.04 8.44 12.39
C SER A 36 -13.26 7.15 12.68
N SER A 37 -12.55 7.12 13.81
CA SER A 37 -11.93 5.88 14.28
C SER A 37 -13.01 4.81 14.47
N GLY A 38 -12.73 3.57 14.03
CA GLY A 38 -13.69 2.47 14.07
C GLY A 38 -14.71 2.44 12.92
N ALA A 39 -14.73 3.41 12.00
CA ALA A 39 -15.67 3.44 10.86
C ALA A 39 -15.45 2.31 9.81
N GLY A 40 -14.51 1.41 10.02
CA GLY A 40 -14.27 0.28 9.12
C GLY A 40 -13.20 0.51 8.05
N LYS A 41 -12.51 1.66 8.03
CA LYS A 41 -11.47 1.98 7.03
C LYS A 41 -10.39 0.89 6.93
N SER A 42 -9.75 0.54 8.04
CA SER A 42 -8.72 -0.50 8.07
C SER A 42 -9.28 -1.89 7.75
N THR A 43 -10.56 -2.16 8.07
CA THR A 43 -11.24 -3.40 7.65
C THR A 43 -11.39 -3.45 6.14
N LEU A 44 -11.78 -2.34 5.51
CA LEU A 44 -11.85 -2.24 4.06
C LEU A 44 -10.49 -2.50 3.42
N MET A 45 -9.42 -1.85 3.91
CA MET A 45 -8.05 -2.07 3.42
C MET A 45 -7.63 -3.55 3.56
N ARG A 46 -7.93 -4.20 4.68
CA ARG A 46 -7.65 -5.64 4.89
C ARG A 46 -8.42 -6.55 3.92
N LEU A 47 -9.65 -6.20 3.56
CA LEU A 47 -10.39 -6.92 2.51
C LEU A 47 -9.73 -6.75 1.14
N LEU A 48 -9.34 -5.53 0.77
CA LEU A 48 -8.66 -5.25 -0.50
C LEU A 48 -7.32 -5.98 -0.61
N LEU A 49 -6.59 -6.12 0.51
CA LEU A 49 -5.33 -6.88 0.61
C LEU A 49 -5.53 -8.40 0.75
N ARG A 50 -6.78 -8.86 0.86
CA ARG A 50 -7.07 -10.28 1.17
C ARG A 50 -6.43 -10.75 2.49
N GLU A 51 -6.26 -9.85 3.45
CA GLU A 51 -5.91 -10.21 4.84
C GLU A 51 -7.15 -10.74 5.57
N GLU A 52 -8.31 -10.21 5.21
CA GLU A 52 -9.63 -10.64 5.66
C GLU A 52 -10.49 -11.09 4.46
N THR A 53 -11.56 -11.83 4.75
CA THR A 53 -12.61 -12.17 3.79
C THR A 53 -13.90 -11.46 4.16
N PRO A 54 -14.71 -11.04 3.19
CA PRO A 54 -16.04 -10.54 3.46
C PRO A 54 -16.92 -11.67 4.07
N THR A 55 -17.87 -11.29 4.92
CA THR A 55 -18.91 -12.20 5.42
C THR A 55 -19.96 -12.44 4.35
N SER A 56 -20.28 -11.40 3.58
CA SER A 56 -21.18 -11.45 2.42
C SER A 56 -20.76 -10.40 1.38
N GLY A 57 -21.31 -10.51 0.18
CA GLY A 57 -21.01 -9.63 -0.94
C GLY A 57 -19.75 -10.04 -1.69
N ARG A 58 -19.31 -9.22 -2.63
CA ARG A 58 -18.18 -9.52 -3.52
C ARG A 58 -17.18 -8.38 -3.53
N VAL A 59 -15.87 -8.72 -3.47
CA VAL A 59 -14.75 -7.77 -3.57
C VAL A 59 -13.91 -8.14 -4.76
N ILE A 60 -13.82 -7.26 -5.74
CA ILE A 60 -12.99 -7.40 -6.93
C ILE A 60 -11.88 -6.36 -6.87
N VAL A 61 -10.62 -6.78 -7.08
CA VAL A 61 -9.44 -5.91 -7.18
C VAL A 61 -8.63 -6.34 -8.40
N ASN A 62 -8.33 -5.42 -9.29
CA ASN A 62 -7.62 -5.69 -10.56
C ASN A 62 -8.27 -6.85 -11.34
N GLY A 63 -9.62 -6.87 -11.42
CA GLY A 63 -10.38 -7.91 -12.11
C GLY A 63 -10.44 -9.27 -11.41
N ARG A 64 -9.84 -9.43 -10.22
CA ARG A 64 -9.81 -10.69 -9.46
C ARG A 64 -10.78 -10.63 -8.29
N ASN A 65 -11.64 -11.65 -8.13
CA ASN A 65 -12.47 -11.81 -6.93
C ASN A 65 -11.57 -12.23 -5.75
N VAL A 66 -11.21 -11.26 -4.92
CA VAL A 66 -10.28 -11.51 -3.81
C VAL A 66 -10.94 -12.31 -2.68
N GLY A 67 -12.28 -12.24 -2.52
CA GLY A 67 -13.03 -13.01 -1.51
C GLY A 67 -12.90 -14.52 -1.72
N GLU A 68 -12.84 -14.98 -2.97
CA GLU A 68 -12.80 -16.41 -3.36
C GLU A 68 -11.37 -16.88 -3.70
N MET A 69 -10.36 -16.01 -3.61
CA MET A 69 -8.99 -16.34 -3.97
C MET A 69 -8.42 -17.46 -3.11
N LYS A 70 -7.80 -18.46 -3.75
CA LYS A 70 -7.12 -19.56 -3.05
C LYS A 70 -5.89 -19.04 -2.31
N ARG A 71 -5.59 -19.63 -1.13
CA ARG A 71 -4.45 -19.20 -0.28
C ARG A 71 -3.11 -19.14 -1.05
N ARG A 72 -2.85 -20.09 -1.94
CA ARG A 72 -1.61 -20.15 -2.75
C ARG A 72 -1.46 -18.97 -3.72
N ASP A 73 -2.57 -18.32 -4.12
CA ASP A 73 -2.57 -17.26 -5.12
C ASP A 73 -2.43 -15.85 -4.47
N ILE A 74 -2.69 -15.75 -3.15
CA ILE A 74 -2.65 -14.49 -2.39
C ILE A 74 -1.26 -13.82 -2.46
N PRO A 75 -0.13 -14.51 -2.29
CA PRO A 75 1.19 -13.87 -2.39
C PRO A 75 1.44 -13.25 -3.78
N TYR A 76 1.03 -13.93 -4.83
CA TYR A 76 1.16 -13.42 -6.21
C TYR A 76 0.26 -12.20 -6.46
N PHE A 77 -0.96 -12.22 -5.91
CA PHE A 77 -1.86 -11.06 -5.97
C PHE A 77 -1.26 -9.86 -5.24
N ARG A 78 -0.79 -10.02 -4.00
CA ARG A 78 -0.22 -8.92 -3.21
C ARG A 78 1.03 -8.29 -3.86
N ARG A 79 1.80 -9.06 -4.63
CA ARG A 79 2.95 -8.57 -5.41
C ARG A 79 2.58 -7.59 -6.52
N THR A 80 1.31 -7.56 -6.94
CA THR A 80 0.81 -6.61 -7.95
C THR A 80 0.35 -5.29 -7.35
N LEU A 81 0.34 -5.17 -6.02
CA LEU A 81 -0.11 -4.01 -5.27
C LEU A 81 1.07 -3.27 -4.65
N GLY A 82 1.02 -1.93 -4.63
CA GLY A 82 1.80 -1.11 -3.72
C GLY A 82 1.06 -0.97 -2.41
N VAL A 83 1.74 -1.20 -1.28
CA VAL A 83 1.11 -1.07 0.04
C VAL A 83 1.96 -0.19 0.93
N VAL A 84 1.33 0.83 1.50
CA VAL A 84 1.93 1.73 2.49
C VAL A 84 1.14 1.59 3.79
N PHE A 85 1.82 1.24 4.87
CA PHE A 85 1.22 1.05 6.20
C PHE A 85 1.51 2.24 7.10
N GLN A 86 0.62 2.52 8.04
CA GLN A 86 0.76 3.56 9.04
C GLN A 86 2.03 3.39 9.91
N ASP A 87 2.44 2.17 10.23
CA ASP A 87 3.61 1.81 11.03
C ASP A 87 4.88 1.53 10.19
N PHE A 88 4.89 1.99 8.93
CA PHE A 88 5.95 1.85 7.93
C PHE A 88 6.35 0.40 7.60
N ARG A 89 6.33 -0.51 8.55
CA ARG A 89 6.72 -1.93 8.45
C ARG A 89 8.08 -2.12 7.75
N LEU A 90 9.05 -1.28 8.12
CA LEU A 90 10.41 -1.47 7.63
C LEU A 90 11.04 -2.68 8.33
N ILE A 91 11.91 -3.39 7.61
CA ILE A 91 12.68 -4.49 8.15
C ILE A 91 13.86 -3.89 8.91
N PRO A 92 13.92 -3.98 10.25
CA PRO A 92 14.87 -3.23 11.07
C PRO A 92 16.32 -3.68 10.87
N THR A 93 16.54 -4.92 10.41
CA THR A 93 17.84 -5.50 10.12
C THR A 93 18.37 -5.21 8.71
N MET A 94 17.64 -4.43 7.92
CA MET A 94 17.97 -4.03 6.55
C MET A 94 18.12 -2.51 6.47
N ASN A 95 19.14 -2.05 5.73
CA ASN A 95 19.28 -0.64 5.41
C ASN A 95 18.16 -0.16 4.45
N VAL A 96 18.12 1.14 4.16
CA VAL A 96 17.12 1.76 3.27
C VAL A 96 17.11 1.10 1.88
N TYR A 97 18.29 0.91 1.28
CA TYR A 97 18.42 0.26 -0.03
C TYR A 97 17.84 -1.15 -0.01
N ASP A 98 18.21 -1.96 0.98
CA ASP A 98 17.76 -3.35 1.08
C ASP A 98 16.28 -3.49 1.41
N ASN A 99 15.69 -2.57 2.19
CA ASN A 99 14.25 -2.49 2.41
C ASN A 99 13.47 -2.32 1.10
N VAL A 100 13.94 -1.44 0.21
CA VAL A 100 13.31 -1.24 -1.11
C VAL A 100 13.61 -2.42 -2.05
N ALA A 101 14.87 -2.88 -2.10
CA ALA A 101 15.29 -4.01 -2.93
C ALA A 101 14.54 -5.31 -2.59
N PHE A 102 14.13 -5.47 -1.33
CA PHE A 102 13.39 -6.65 -0.87
C PHE A 102 12.09 -6.88 -1.68
N ALA A 103 11.36 -5.82 -2.01
CA ALA A 103 10.15 -5.92 -2.82
C ALA A 103 10.42 -6.46 -4.23
N LEU A 104 11.55 -6.06 -4.85
CA LEU A 104 11.98 -6.56 -6.16
C LEU A 104 12.47 -8.01 -6.08
N ARG A 105 13.24 -8.35 -5.03
CA ARG A 105 13.70 -9.74 -4.80
C ARG A 105 12.50 -10.69 -4.61
N ALA A 106 11.46 -10.25 -3.91
CA ALA A 106 10.24 -11.03 -3.71
C ALA A 106 9.48 -11.31 -5.02
N THR A 107 9.69 -10.52 -6.06
CA THR A 107 9.12 -10.69 -7.40
C THR A 107 10.08 -11.32 -8.40
N ASN A 108 11.24 -11.84 -7.94
CA ASN A 108 12.28 -12.47 -8.75
C ASN A 108 12.89 -11.55 -9.82
N VAL A 109 12.95 -10.25 -9.56
CA VAL A 109 13.62 -9.29 -10.44
C VAL A 109 15.15 -9.52 -10.40
N SER A 110 15.81 -9.38 -11.56
CA SER A 110 17.24 -9.60 -11.67
C SER A 110 18.07 -8.62 -10.81
N ASN A 111 19.24 -9.06 -10.33
CA ASN A 111 20.15 -8.17 -9.58
C ASN A 111 20.61 -6.96 -10.39
N LYS A 112 20.67 -7.08 -11.72
CA LYS A 112 20.99 -5.96 -12.62
C LYS A 112 19.91 -4.89 -12.56
N ASP A 113 18.65 -5.29 -12.68
CA ASP A 113 17.50 -4.37 -12.64
C ASP A 113 17.32 -3.76 -11.25
N ILE A 114 17.55 -4.53 -10.18
CA ILE A 114 17.53 -4.02 -8.80
C ILE A 114 18.53 -2.87 -8.63
N ARG A 115 19.78 -3.03 -9.13
CA ARG A 115 20.80 -1.99 -9.05
C ARG A 115 20.46 -0.70 -9.83
N GLN A 116 19.55 -0.78 -10.79
CA GLN A 116 19.07 0.39 -11.54
C GLN A 116 17.83 1.00 -10.90
N ARG A 117 16.83 0.17 -10.56
CA ARG A 117 15.52 0.65 -10.08
C ARG A 117 15.58 1.23 -8.66
N VAL A 118 16.30 0.59 -7.74
CA VAL A 118 16.34 1.06 -6.34
C VAL A 118 16.93 2.46 -6.21
N PRO A 119 18.12 2.80 -6.79
CA PRO A 119 18.63 4.17 -6.74
C PRO A 119 17.67 5.18 -7.39
N TYR A 120 17.03 4.81 -8.51
CA TYR A 120 16.07 5.68 -9.18
C TYR A 120 14.88 6.02 -8.27
N ILE A 121 14.27 5.01 -7.63
CA ILE A 121 13.14 5.22 -6.71
C ILE A 121 13.57 5.97 -5.45
N LEU A 122 14.75 5.68 -4.89
CA LEU A 122 15.28 6.44 -3.75
C LEU A 122 15.51 7.92 -4.08
N ASN A 123 15.95 8.22 -5.30
CA ASN A 123 16.05 9.59 -5.77
C ASN A 123 14.67 10.25 -5.89
N LEU A 124 13.67 9.55 -6.43
CA LEU A 124 12.29 10.03 -6.58
C LEU A 124 11.67 10.44 -5.24
N VAL A 125 11.95 9.69 -4.17
CA VAL A 125 11.45 9.98 -2.81
C VAL A 125 12.43 10.83 -1.98
N GLY A 126 13.50 11.39 -2.57
CA GLY A 126 14.45 12.27 -1.91
C GLY A 126 15.38 11.59 -0.90
N LEU A 127 15.66 10.29 -1.06
CA LEU A 127 16.47 9.48 -0.13
C LEU A 127 17.80 8.98 -0.72
N GLN A 128 18.29 9.55 -1.82
CA GLN A 128 19.52 9.09 -2.49
C GLN A 128 20.76 9.09 -1.55
N GLY A 129 20.84 10.05 -0.62
CA GLY A 129 21.94 10.13 0.36
C GLY A 129 21.80 9.18 1.56
N LYS A 130 20.67 8.50 1.71
CA LYS A 130 20.31 7.66 2.87
C LYS A 130 20.30 6.17 2.58
N ALA A 131 20.72 5.75 1.38
CA ALA A 131 20.63 4.35 0.92
C ALA A 131 21.28 3.34 1.88
N ARG A 132 22.35 3.71 2.57
CA ARG A 132 23.09 2.85 3.53
C ARG A 132 22.62 3.00 4.97
N SER A 133 21.78 3.97 5.29
CA SER A 133 21.26 4.19 6.64
C SER A 133 20.34 3.06 7.08
N MET A 134 20.39 2.73 8.36
CA MET A 134 19.44 1.79 8.97
C MET A 134 18.15 2.52 9.35
N PRO A 135 17.00 1.83 9.48
CA PRO A 135 15.73 2.46 9.85
C PRO A 135 15.80 3.33 11.11
N GLU A 136 16.56 2.94 12.12
CA GLU A 136 16.77 3.68 13.36
C GLU A 136 17.59 4.97 13.21
N GLN A 137 18.31 5.13 12.10
CA GLN A 137 19.17 6.29 11.80
C GLN A 137 18.47 7.36 10.96
N ILE A 138 17.20 7.17 10.64
CA ILE A 138 16.41 8.07 9.81
C ILE A 138 15.14 8.51 10.54
N SER A 139 14.66 9.72 10.22
CA SER A 139 13.44 10.28 10.81
C SER A 139 12.18 9.48 10.43
N GLY A 140 11.07 9.66 11.15
CA GLY A 140 9.78 9.05 10.84
C GLY A 140 9.30 9.36 9.42
N GLY A 141 9.45 10.62 8.97
CA GLY A 141 9.11 11.01 7.60
C GLY A 141 10.02 10.36 6.55
N GLU A 142 11.33 10.19 6.84
CA GLU A 142 12.22 9.45 5.98
C GLU A 142 11.85 7.96 5.92
N GLN A 143 11.46 7.36 7.06
CA GLN A 143 10.96 5.97 7.12
C GLN A 143 9.70 5.79 6.27
N GLN A 144 8.78 6.76 6.33
CA GLN A 144 7.58 6.75 5.49
C GLN A 144 7.93 6.84 4.00
N ARG A 145 8.90 7.68 3.62
CA ARG A 145 9.40 7.74 2.24
C ARG A 145 10.05 6.42 1.80
N VAL A 146 10.74 5.69 2.70
CA VAL A 146 11.23 4.33 2.40
C VAL A 146 10.08 3.36 2.16
N ALA A 147 9.02 3.41 3.00
CA ALA A 147 7.85 2.56 2.81
C ALA A 147 7.15 2.84 1.47
N LEU A 148 7.06 4.12 1.09
CA LEU A 148 6.53 4.54 -0.21
C LEU A 148 7.42 4.08 -1.36
N ALA A 149 8.74 4.25 -1.26
CA ALA A 149 9.70 3.74 -2.26
C ALA A 149 9.55 2.22 -2.46
N ARG A 150 9.38 1.47 -1.37
CA ARG A 150 9.14 0.02 -1.40
C ARG A 150 7.82 -0.34 -2.09
N ALA A 151 6.77 0.45 -1.90
CA ALA A 151 5.49 0.26 -2.57
C ALA A 151 5.56 0.53 -4.07
N LEU A 152 6.36 1.53 -4.48
CA LEU A 152 6.48 2.01 -5.86
C LEU A 152 7.41 1.18 -6.75
N VAL A 153 8.43 0.54 -6.17
CA VAL A 153 9.55 -0.03 -6.93
C VAL A 153 9.17 -1.13 -7.93
N ASN A 154 8.01 -1.76 -7.73
CA ASN A 154 7.43 -2.75 -8.66
C ASN A 154 6.50 -2.13 -9.73
N ASN A 155 6.38 -0.79 -9.80
CA ASN A 155 5.44 -0.09 -10.69
C ASN A 155 4.00 -0.63 -10.57
N PRO A 156 3.37 -0.58 -9.40
CA PRO A 156 2.03 -1.12 -9.21
C PRO A 156 0.97 -0.25 -9.93
N ASP A 157 -0.07 -0.88 -10.49
CA ASP A 157 -1.25 -0.17 -11.02
C ASP A 157 -2.15 0.40 -9.90
N LEU A 158 -2.02 -0.14 -8.67
CA LEU A 158 -2.81 0.23 -7.51
C LEU A 158 -1.95 0.35 -6.26
N ILE A 159 -2.04 1.49 -5.59
CA ILE A 159 -1.46 1.72 -4.27
C ILE A 159 -2.58 1.79 -3.23
N LEU A 160 -2.44 1.01 -2.17
CA LEU A 160 -3.28 1.06 -0.98
C LEU A 160 -2.45 1.65 0.16
N ALA A 161 -2.87 2.80 0.68
CA ALA A 161 -2.16 3.52 1.74
C ALA A 161 -3.06 3.64 2.98
N ASP A 162 -2.77 2.85 4.02
CA ASP A 162 -3.52 2.86 5.29
C ASP A 162 -2.95 3.92 6.22
N GLU A 163 -3.64 5.06 6.31
CA GLU A 163 -3.27 6.24 7.12
C GLU A 163 -1.78 6.66 6.96
N PRO A 164 -1.28 6.88 5.72
CA PRO A 164 0.15 7.08 5.46
C PRO A 164 0.72 8.37 6.07
N THR A 165 -0.14 9.23 6.60
CA THR A 165 0.22 10.51 7.25
C THR A 165 -0.05 10.53 8.74
N GLY A 166 -0.58 9.43 9.32
CA GLY A 166 -1.07 9.41 10.70
C GLY A 166 0.02 9.54 11.78
N ASN A 167 1.27 9.23 11.47
CA ASN A 167 2.39 9.21 12.42
C ASN A 167 3.50 10.22 12.08
N ILE A 168 3.23 11.21 11.24
CA ILE A 168 4.18 12.22 10.79
C ILE A 168 3.59 13.61 10.95
N ASP A 169 4.47 14.63 11.02
CA ASP A 169 4.03 16.01 11.15
C ASP A 169 3.26 16.52 9.91
N PRO A 170 2.50 17.62 10.03
CA PRO A 170 1.66 18.14 8.95
C PRO A 170 2.42 18.52 7.68
N GLU A 171 3.64 19.06 7.80
CA GLU A 171 4.45 19.49 6.65
C GLU A 171 4.90 18.28 5.84
N LEU A 172 5.45 17.26 6.51
CA LEU A 172 5.81 15.98 5.86
C LEU A 172 4.58 15.24 5.32
N SER A 173 3.43 15.36 5.98
CA SER A 173 2.17 14.79 5.49
C SER A 173 1.78 15.37 4.14
N TYR A 174 1.95 16.69 3.97
CA TYR A 174 1.70 17.36 2.71
C TYR A 174 2.63 16.86 1.60
N GLU A 175 3.94 16.76 1.87
CA GLU A 175 4.92 16.23 0.91
C GLU A 175 4.58 14.79 0.45
N ILE A 176 4.11 13.92 1.36
CA ILE A 176 3.71 12.55 1.02
C ILE A 176 2.48 12.55 0.10
N VAL A 177 1.48 13.37 0.40
CA VAL A 177 0.27 13.48 -0.44
C VAL A 177 0.61 14.08 -1.81
N GLU A 178 1.49 15.09 -1.87
CA GLU A 178 1.96 15.66 -3.12
C GLU A 178 2.67 14.61 -3.98
N LEU A 179 3.60 13.83 -3.40
CA LEU A 179 4.29 12.75 -4.09
C LEU A 179 3.30 11.68 -4.61
N LEU A 180 2.33 11.28 -3.80
CA LEU A 180 1.26 10.37 -4.24
C LEU A 180 0.44 10.97 -5.39
N THR A 181 0.18 12.28 -5.36
CA THR A 181 -0.54 12.98 -6.43
C THR A 181 0.25 12.94 -7.74
N GLU A 182 1.56 13.19 -7.72
CA GLU A 182 2.41 13.08 -8.90
C GLU A 182 2.42 11.64 -9.48
N ILE A 183 2.45 10.64 -8.61
CA ILE A 183 2.35 9.23 -9.00
C ILE A 183 0.99 8.92 -9.63
N ASN A 184 -0.09 9.48 -9.10
CA ASN A 184 -1.43 9.31 -9.67
C ASN A 184 -1.54 9.93 -11.08
N LYS A 185 -0.94 11.10 -11.32
CA LYS A 185 -0.94 11.77 -12.64
C LYS A 185 -0.36 10.91 -13.76
N VAL A 186 0.53 9.98 -13.46
CA VAL A 186 1.09 9.03 -14.44
C VAL A 186 0.25 7.75 -14.57
N GLY A 187 -0.94 7.70 -13.96
CA GLY A 187 -1.96 6.69 -14.18
C GLY A 187 -2.07 5.61 -13.10
N THR A 188 -1.30 5.69 -12.01
CA THR A 188 -1.44 4.78 -10.87
C THR A 188 -2.71 5.12 -10.08
N THR A 189 -3.53 4.13 -9.78
CA THR A 189 -4.71 4.29 -8.90
C THR A 189 -4.24 4.34 -7.45
N ILE A 190 -4.79 5.27 -6.67
CA ILE A 190 -4.44 5.41 -5.26
C ILE A 190 -5.68 5.40 -4.40
N VAL A 191 -5.67 4.59 -3.35
CA VAL A 191 -6.69 4.56 -2.30
C VAL A 191 -6.01 4.78 -0.96
N MET A 192 -6.44 5.84 -0.26
CA MET A 192 -5.82 6.30 0.97
C MET A 192 -6.87 6.51 2.06
#